data_8c862168e70e6d5fe091ef03e0d0e583
#
_entry.id   8c862168e70e6d5fe091ef03e0d0e583
#
_cell.length_a   1.000
_cell.length_b   1.000
_cell.length_c   1.000
_cell.angle_alpha   90.00
_cell.angle_beta   90.00
_cell.angle_gamma   90.00
#
_symmetry.space_group_name_H-M   'P 1'
#
loop_
_entity.id
_entity.type
_entity.pdbx_description
1 polymer ?
#
loop_
_entity_poly.entity_id
_entity_poly.type
_entity_poly.pdbx_seq_one_letter_code
_entity_poly.pdbx_strand_id
1 'polypeptide(L)'
;MWVGLECAVNRVKDQYLDQCEKNGHYTRPGDLEAFAALKAEKIRYPCLWEKVAPNAPTEFDWTWLDQQLGRMRELGLSPIAGLLHHGSGPKYTSLIDPEFPEKFAAYAGAFAERYPWIEDYTPIDEILTTARFSCLYGHWYPHLKNDKAFMRALFHQVKGTILAMEAIRKVNPRARLIAIDDLGRAQSTAKLEYQARFENERRWLGFDLLCGRMNESHPLFRKSIIKNGLTADEIAWLQEHPCKPDIIGLNHYLLSSRFLDHRLELYPSWSHGGNRRHSYADVGAVDVGQTEVPTPESLFLEAWHRYHIPLAITEVHIRGHREDQMRWLHEIWTAAQSLQKRGVDIRAITAWSLLGNYDWHKLCTVTENFYEPGVFDLRSDDQSVRPTALSQMVHALATRGEFSHPVLEQPGWWKTSRRVLFAPSEQNISSPLNPCSSRPVVITGASGTLGRAFARICALRNIPFRLLSRAEMDIADQASVMATLQALKPWAVVNTAGYVNVDQAEIENELCFRENVLGPVVLAEQCAALKIPFLTFSSDLVFDGSQ
;
A
#
# COMPACT_ATOMS: atom_id res chain seq x y z
N MET A 1 5.00 17.15 -10.78
CA MET A 1 4.33 16.55 -9.62
C MET A 1 2.87 16.32 -9.96
N TRP A 2 2.39 15.11 -9.80
CA TRP A 2 0.98 14.75 -9.89
C TRP A 2 0.45 14.38 -8.50
N VAL A 3 -0.86 14.32 -8.36
CA VAL A 3 -1.56 13.87 -7.16
C VAL A 3 -2.70 12.94 -7.55
N GLY A 4 -3.30 12.23 -6.60
CA GLY A 4 -4.43 11.36 -6.89
C GLY A 4 -5.27 11.02 -5.67
N LEU A 5 -6.43 10.45 -5.94
CA LEU A 5 -7.37 9.97 -4.92
C LEU A 5 -7.40 8.45 -4.92
N GLU A 6 -7.29 7.87 -3.75
CA GLU A 6 -7.71 6.48 -3.57
C GLU A 6 -9.23 6.41 -3.73
N CYS A 7 -9.66 5.70 -4.74
CA CYS A 7 -11.05 5.70 -5.16
C CYS A 7 -11.58 4.29 -5.51
N ALA A 8 -10.90 3.27 -5.00
CA ALA A 8 -11.32 1.88 -5.24
C ALA A 8 -12.78 1.65 -4.84
N VAL A 9 -13.52 0.96 -5.71
CA VAL A 9 -14.86 0.46 -5.46
C VAL A 9 -14.81 -1.06 -5.51
N ASN A 10 -14.29 -1.65 -4.43
CA ASN A 10 -14.09 -3.09 -4.33
C ASN A 10 -15.40 -3.80 -4.05
N ARG A 11 -15.73 -4.80 -4.86
CA ARG A 11 -16.84 -5.70 -4.59
C ARG A 11 -16.35 -6.92 -3.82
N VAL A 12 -16.92 -7.12 -2.62
CA VAL A 12 -16.67 -8.29 -1.78
C VAL A 12 -18.01 -8.95 -1.51
N LYS A 13 -18.23 -10.15 -2.06
CA LYS A 13 -19.56 -10.79 -2.12
C LYS A 13 -20.55 -9.88 -2.86
N ASP A 14 -21.59 -9.41 -2.19
CA ASP A 14 -22.61 -8.50 -2.73
C ASP A 14 -22.48 -7.06 -2.21
N GLN A 15 -21.39 -6.75 -1.49
CA GLN A 15 -21.14 -5.41 -0.95
C GLN A 15 -20.08 -4.69 -1.79
N TYR A 16 -20.30 -3.41 -2.04
CA TYR A 16 -19.32 -2.50 -2.60
C TYR A 16 -18.70 -1.66 -1.50
N LEU A 17 -17.38 -1.69 -1.40
CA LEU A 17 -16.60 -0.89 -0.46
C LEU A 17 -16.00 0.27 -1.25
N ASP A 18 -16.59 1.45 -1.10
CA ASP A 18 -16.25 2.65 -1.86
C ASP A 18 -15.39 3.59 -1.02
N GLN A 19 -14.16 3.85 -1.46
CA GLN A 19 -13.21 4.71 -0.74
C GLN A 19 -13.66 6.18 -0.71
N CYS A 20 -14.22 6.69 -1.80
CA CYS A 20 -14.69 8.07 -1.86
C CYS A 20 -15.95 8.31 -1.01
N GLU A 21 -16.77 7.31 -0.83
CA GLU A 21 -17.89 7.36 0.13
C GLU A 21 -17.36 7.39 1.57
N LYS A 22 -16.42 6.50 1.90
CA LYS A 22 -15.81 6.44 3.25
C LYS A 22 -15.06 7.70 3.63
N ASN A 23 -14.30 8.28 2.70
CA ASN A 23 -13.54 9.49 2.97
C ASN A 23 -14.35 10.78 2.81
N GLY A 24 -15.63 10.68 2.42
CA GLY A 24 -16.56 11.80 2.31
C GLY A 24 -16.41 12.68 1.08
N HIS A 25 -15.58 12.30 0.09
CA HIS A 25 -15.31 13.12 -1.08
C HIS A 25 -16.53 13.42 -1.94
N TYR A 26 -17.53 12.52 -1.96
CA TYR A 26 -18.75 12.76 -2.72
C TYR A 26 -19.61 13.91 -2.20
N THR A 27 -19.46 14.27 -0.93
CA THR A 27 -20.33 15.24 -0.25
C THR A 27 -19.60 16.40 0.41
N ARG A 28 -18.27 16.28 0.65
CA ARG A 28 -17.52 17.33 1.33
C ARG A 28 -17.24 18.49 0.38
N PRO A 29 -17.63 19.73 0.73
CA PRO A 29 -17.27 20.91 -0.01
C PRO A 29 -15.80 21.28 0.22
N GLY A 30 -15.18 21.96 -0.75
CA GLY A 30 -13.84 22.53 -0.61
C GLY A 30 -12.67 21.57 -0.89
N ASP A 31 -12.91 20.29 -1.14
CA ASP A 31 -11.85 19.33 -1.48
C ASP A 31 -11.06 19.77 -2.71
N LEU A 32 -11.75 20.17 -3.79
CA LEU A 32 -11.10 20.57 -5.03
C LEU A 32 -10.28 21.87 -4.87
N GLU A 33 -10.73 22.79 -4.05
CA GLU A 33 -9.98 24.01 -3.70
C GLU A 33 -8.69 23.65 -2.96
N ALA A 34 -8.76 22.73 -1.99
CA ALA A 34 -7.57 22.24 -1.27
C ALA A 34 -6.60 21.53 -2.23
N PHE A 35 -7.11 20.74 -3.18
CA PHE A 35 -6.28 20.07 -4.19
C PHE A 35 -5.63 21.07 -5.15
N ALA A 36 -6.37 22.07 -5.60
CA ALA A 36 -5.85 23.13 -6.47
C ALA A 36 -4.74 23.96 -5.80
N ALA A 37 -4.83 24.13 -4.46
CA ALA A 37 -3.81 24.85 -3.69
C ALA A 37 -2.45 24.12 -3.71
N LEU A 38 -2.39 22.82 -3.96
CA LEU A 38 -1.15 22.06 -4.10
C LEU A 38 -0.35 22.41 -5.36
N LYS A 39 -1.00 23.02 -6.38
CA LYS A 39 -0.38 23.39 -7.67
C LYS A 39 0.23 22.19 -8.41
N ALA A 40 -0.31 21.00 -8.19
CA ALA A 40 0.06 19.84 -8.96
C ALA A 40 -0.38 19.98 -10.44
N GLU A 41 0.43 19.43 -11.35
CA GLU A 41 0.16 19.51 -12.80
C GLU A 41 -1.10 18.74 -13.20
N LYS A 42 -1.28 17.55 -12.63
CA LYS A 42 -2.41 16.64 -12.91
C LYS A 42 -2.92 15.97 -11.65
N ILE A 43 -4.17 15.56 -11.71
CA ILE A 43 -4.83 14.81 -10.66
C ILE A 43 -5.45 13.52 -11.23
N ARG A 44 -5.06 12.34 -10.72
CA ARG A 44 -5.79 11.09 -10.99
C ARG A 44 -7.12 11.17 -10.25
N TYR A 45 -8.21 11.18 -11.03
CA TYR A 45 -9.53 11.52 -10.51
C TYR A 45 -10.57 10.43 -10.83
N PRO A 46 -11.45 10.09 -9.86
CA PRO A 46 -12.47 9.06 -10.05
C PRO A 46 -13.57 9.51 -11.03
N CYS A 47 -13.66 8.79 -12.13
CA CYS A 47 -14.74 8.88 -13.12
C CYS A 47 -15.33 7.48 -13.29
N LEU A 48 -15.80 6.89 -12.19
CA LEU A 48 -15.98 5.46 -12.04
C LEU A 48 -17.26 4.94 -12.69
N TRP A 49 -17.12 3.87 -13.47
CA TRP A 49 -18.21 3.17 -14.14
C TRP A 49 -19.29 2.70 -13.15
N GLU A 50 -18.89 2.15 -12.01
CA GLU A 50 -19.79 1.67 -10.96
C GLU A 50 -20.68 2.78 -10.36
N LYS A 51 -20.23 4.03 -10.42
CA LYS A 51 -20.97 5.16 -9.86
C LYS A 51 -21.87 5.82 -10.90
N VAL A 52 -21.43 5.86 -12.14
CA VAL A 52 -22.16 6.56 -13.22
C VAL A 52 -23.22 5.68 -13.84
N ALA A 53 -22.96 4.36 -13.99
CA ALA A 53 -23.91 3.42 -14.59
C ALA A 53 -24.13 2.18 -13.69
N PRO A 54 -24.62 2.35 -12.46
CA PRO A 54 -24.70 1.27 -11.48
C PRO A 54 -25.74 0.19 -11.83
N ASN A 55 -26.80 0.53 -12.56
CA ASN A 55 -27.99 -0.32 -12.75
C ASN A 55 -28.06 -0.95 -14.13
N ALA A 56 -27.73 -0.20 -15.20
CA ALA A 56 -27.81 -0.69 -16.57
C ALA A 56 -26.75 -0.01 -17.46
N PRO A 57 -26.29 -0.67 -18.53
CA PRO A 57 -25.22 -0.16 -19.40
C PRO A 57 -25.55 1.14 -20.15
N THR A 58 -26.82 1.49 -20.26
CA THR A 58 -27.30 2.67 -20.98
C THR A 58 -27.90 3.76 -20.09
N GLU A 59 -27.90 3.55 -18.77
CA GLU A 59 -28.44 4.48 -17.80
C GLU A 59 -27.29 5.15 -17.06
N PHE A 60 -27.04 6.45 -17.38
CA PHE A 60 -25.93 7.22 -16.82
C PHE A 60 -26.43 8.33 -15.89
N ASP A 61 -25.93 8.38 -14.68
CA ASP A 61 -26.06 9.51 -13.78
C ASP A 61 -24.74 10.31 -13.79
N TRP A 62 -24.74 11.41 -14.51
CA TRP A 62 -23.58 12.30 -14.62
C TRP A 62 -23.60 13.45 -13.59
N THR A 63 -24.63 13.56 -12.77
CA THR A 63 -24.90 14.73 -11.91
C THR A 63 -23.68 15.13 -11.07
N TRP A 64 -23.10 14.18 -10.37
CA TRP A 64 -21.93 14.45 -9.53
C TRP A 64 -20.69 14.78 -10.37
N LEU A 65 -20.41 14.02 -11.42
CA LEU A 65 -19.25 14.27 -12.29
C LEU A 65 -19.33 15.60 -13.01
N ASP A 66 -20.51 16.03 -13.49
CA ASP A 66 -20.70 17.34 -14.12
C ASP A 66 -20.27 18.48 -13.18
N GLN A 67 -20.66 18.39 -11.91
CA GLN A 67 -20.29 19.37 -10.89
C GLN A 67 -18.78 19.35 -10.64
N GLN A 68 -18.21 18.18 -10.41
CA GLN A 68 -16.79 18.06 -10.07
C GLN A 68 -15.88 18.44 -11.23
N LEU A 69 -16.09 17.89 -12.41
CA LEU A 69 -15.27 18.19 -13.59
C LEU A 69 -15.46 19.63 -14.09
N GLY A 70 -16.67 20.19 -13.95
CA GLY A 70 -16.91 21.60 -14.17
C GLY A 70 -16.08 22.47 -13.22
N ARG A 71 -16.12 22.16 -11.92
CA ARG A 71 -15.34 22.89 -10.91
C ARG A 71 -13.83 22.74 -11.11
N MET A 72 -13.35 21.55 -11.49
CA MET A 72 -11.95 21.34 -11.81
C MET A 72 -11.47 22.24 -12.94
N ARG A 73 -12.27 22.43 -14.00
CA ARG A 73 -11.94 23.37 -15.10
C ARG A 73 -11.82 24.80 -14.61
N GLU A 74 -12.74 25.26 -13.76
CA GLU A 74 -12.69 26.60 -13.16
C GLU A 74 -11.43 26.81 -12.30
N LEU A 75 -11.01 25.78 -11.57
CA LEU A 75 -9.81 25.81 -10.72
C LEU A 75 -8.50 25.54 -11.48
N GLY A 76 -8.57 25.23 -12.77
CA GLY A 76 -7.40 24.90 -13.59
C GLY A 76 -6.77 23.55 -13.24
N LEU A 77 -7.52 22.62 -12.65
CA LEU A 77 -7.09 21.25 -12.38
C LEU A 77 -7.19 20.40 -13.66
N SER A 78 -6.15 19.66 -14.00
CA SER A 78 -6.10 18.77 -15.15
C SER A 78 -6.30 17.32 -14.72
N PRO A 79 -7.47 16.69 -14.99
CA PRO A 79 -7.72 15.32 -14.58
C PRO A 79 -7.03 14.29 -15.47
N ILE A 80 -6.59 13.20 -14.86
CA ILE A 80 -6.37 11.89 -15.47
C ILE A 80 -7.59 11.06 -15.09
N ALA A 81 -8.46 10.78 -16.06
CA ALA A 81 -9.73 10.10 -15.80
C ALA A 81 -9.50 8.61 -15.49
N GLY A 82 -9.76 8.20 -14.25
CA GLY A 82 -9.81 6.80 -13.83
C GLY A 82 -11.22 6.25 -14.00
N LEU A 83 -11.43 5.31 -14.94
CA LEU A 83 -12.78 4.84 -15.26
C LEU A 83 -13.17 3.58 -14.47
N LEU A 84 -12.19 2.78 -14.07
CA LEU A 84 -12.33 1.61 -13.21
C LEU A 84 -11.09 1.48 -12.32
N HIS A 85 -11.28 1.49 -10.99
CA HIS A 85 -10.18 1.42 -10.01
C HIS A 85 -10.39 0.24 -9.07
N HIS A 86 -9.63 -0.85 -9.27
CA HIS A 86 -9.74 -2.13 -8.56
C HIS A 86 -11.15 -2.73 -8.52
N GLY A 87 -12.05 -2.23 -9.36
CA GLY A 87 -13.42 -2.68 -9.45
C GLY A 87 -13.60 -3.91 -10.33
N SER A 88 -14.75 -4.51 -10.23
CA SER A 88 -15.21 -5.58 -11.12
C SER A 88 -16.32 -5.11 -12.07
N GLY A 89 -16.55 -3.82 -12.13
CA GLY A 89 -17.65 -3.17 -12.83
C GLY A 89 -18.96 -3.18 -12.02
N PRO A 90 -20.02 -2.55 -12.57
CA PRO A 90 -21.35 -2.54 -11.98
C PRO A 90 -21.94 -3.93 -11.77
N LYS A 91 -23.09 -4.03 -11.07
CA LYS A 91 -23.72 -5.30 -10.68
C LYS A 91 -24.08 -6.22 -11.86
N TYR A 92 -24.31 -5.66 -13.04
CA TYR A 92 -24.70 -6.40 -14.25
C TYR A 92 -23.50 -7.00 -15.01
N THR A 93 -22.28 -6.93 -14.48
CA THR A 93 -21.08 -7.48 -15.12
C THR A 93 -20.08 -8.04 -14.09
N SER A 94 -19.01 -8.63 -14.59
CA SER A 94 -17.85 -9.07 -13.80
C SER A 94 -16.60 -9.17 -14.67
N LEU A 95 -15.42 -9.27 -14.08
CA LEU A 95 -14.17 -9.45 -14.83
C LEU A 95 -14.10 -10.72 -15.69
N ILE A 96 -14.96 -11.70 -15.43
CA ILE A 96 -15.07 -12.94 -16.22
C ILE A 96 -16.27 -12.96 -17.16
N ASP A 97 -17.06 -11.89 -17.18
CA ASP A 97 -18.15 -11.74 -18.16
C ASP A 97 -17.56 -11.53 -19.56
N PRO A 98 -17.89 -12.39 -20.55
CA PRO A 98 -17.40 -12.23 -21.92
C PRO A 98 -17.73 -10.87 -22.57
N GLU A 99 -18.81 -10.22 -22.13
CA GLU A 99 -19.25 -8.91 -22.63
C GLU A 99 -18.65 -7.72 -21.83
N PHE A 100 -17.84 -8.00 -20.80
CA PHE A 100 -17.20 -6.96 -19.99
C PHE A 100 -16.44 -5.93 -20.85
N PRO A 101 -15.59 -6.34 -21.83
CA PRO A 101 -14.83 -5.41 -22.63
C PRO A 101 -15.70 -4.42 -23.41
N GLU A 102 -16.76 -4.92 -24.03
CA GLU A 102 -17.69 -4.15 -24.87
C GLU A 102 -18.55 -3.21 -24.01
N LYS A 103 -19.06 -3.70 -22.87
CA LYS A 103 -19.82 -2.88 -21.90
C LYS A 103 -18.97 -1.76 -21.35
N PHE A 104 -17.71 -2.04 -21.00
CA PHE A 104 -16.80 -1.04 -20.51
C PHE A 104 -16.43 0.01 -21.56
N ALA A 105 -16.18 -0.42 -22.80
CA ALA A 105 -15.90 0.47 -23.92
C ALA A 105 -17.08 1.41 -24.23
N ALA A 106 -18.32 0.91 -24.11
CA ALA A 106 -19.53 1.74 -24.28
C ALA A 106 -19.60 2.84 -23.23
N TYR A 107 -19.30 2.53 -21.95
CA TYR A 107 -19.18 3.55 -20.91
C TYR A 107 -18.08 4.56 -21.21
N ALA A 108 -16.88 4.09 -21.57
CA ALA A 108 -15.74 4.95 -21.86
C ALA A 108 -16.01 5.90 -23.05
N GLY A 109 -16.71 5.43 -24.08
CA GLY A 109 -17.17 6.25 -25.20
C GLY A 109 -18.15 7.33 -24.77
N ALA A 110 -19.19 6.97 -24.02
CA ALA A 110 -20.18 7.92 -23.49
C ALA A 110 -19.53 8.97 -22.56
N PHE A 111 -18.55 8.56 -21.75
CA PHE A 111 -17.75 9.49 -20.94
C PHE A 111 -16.97 10.48 -21.80
N ALA A 112 -16.28 10.02 -22.84
CA ALA A 112 -15.51 10.87 -23.72
C ALA A 112 -16.41 11.84 -24.50
N GLU A 113 -17.57 11.40 -25.00
CA GLU A 113 -18.56 12.25 -25.68
C GLU A 113 -19.04 13.39 -24.76
N ARG A 114 -19.24 13.11 -23.47
CA ARG A 114 -19.68 14.10 -22.50
C ARG A 114 -18.57 15.07 -22.09
N TYR A 115 -17.33 14.58 -21.98
CA TYR A 115 -16.17 15.37 -21.54
C TYR A 115 -15.03 15.36 -22.57
N PRO A 116 -15.24 15.86 -23.80
CA PRO A 116 -14.28 15.76 -24.90
C PRO A 116 -12.98 16.54 -24.69
N TRP A 117 -12.92 17.35 -23.65
CA TRP A 117 -11.75 18.14 -23.27
C TRP A 117 -10.72 17.37 -22.44
N ILE A 118 -11.08 16.19 -21.93
CA ILE A 118 -10.16 15.33 -21.17
C ILE A 118 -9.24 14.60 -22.15
N GLU A 119 -7.93 14.65 -21.88
CA GLU A 119 -6.92 14.07 -22.76
C GLU A 119 -6.20 12.86 -22.12
N ASP A 120 -6.17 12.73 -20.78
CA ASP A 120 -5.45 11.68 -20.08
C ASP A 120 -6.40 10.69 -19.45
N TYR A 121 -6.15 9.41 -19.70
CA TYR A 121 -7.02 8.31 -19.24
C TYR A 121 -6.21 7.18 -18.62
N THR A 122 -6.67 6.69 -17.49
CA THR A 122 -6.38 5.36 -16.94
C THR A 122 -7.68 4.57 -16.99
N PRO A 123 -8.01 3.90 -18.13
CA PRO A 123 -9.29 3.21 -18.23
C PRO A 123 -9.48 2.19 -17.12
N ILE A 124 -8.48 1.34 -16.86
CA ILE A 124 -8.49 0.35 -15.77
C ILE A 124 -7.18 0.50 -15.00
N ASP A 125 -7.29 0.69 -13.69
CA ASP A 125 -6.16 0.75 -12.79
C ASP A 125 -5.72 -0.67 -12.38
N GLU A 126 -4.40 -0.90 -12.39
CA GLU A 126 -3.78 -2.17 -11.98
C GLU A 126 -4.43 -3.44 -12.54
N ILE A 127 -4.41 -3.55 -13.86
CA ILE A 127 -5.03 -4.66 -14.61
C ILE A 127 -4.59 -6.03 -14.07
N LEU A 128 -3.28 -6.22 -13.87
CA LEU A 128 -2.72 -7.49 -13.40
C LEU A 128 -3.04 -7.75 -11.93
N THR A 129 -2.87 -6.73 -11.08
CA THR A 129 -3.14 -6.83 -9.64
C THR A 129 -4.62 -7.13 -9.37
N THR A 130 -5.52 -6.43 -10.06
CA THR A 130 -6.96 -6.65 -9.95
C THR A 130 -7.35 -8.07 -10.40
N ALA A 131 -6.80 -8.56 -11.52
CA ALA A 131 -7.03 -9.93 -11.98
C ALA A 131 -6.51 -10.98 -10.96
N ARG A 132 -5.33 -10.74 -10.35
CA ARG A 132 -4.75 -11.62 -9.32
C ARG A 132 -5.64 -11.69 -8.08
N PHE A 133 -6.05 -10.55 -7.57
CA PHE A 133 -6.80 -10.48 -6.31
C PHE A 133 -8.23 -11.01 -6.47
N SER A 134 -8.85 -10.77 -7.61
CA SER A 134 -10.23 -11.23 -7.89
C SER A 134 -10.32 -12.70 -8.32
N CYS A 135 -9.38 -13.17 -9.14
CA CYS A 135 -9.55 -14.46 -9.83
C CYS A 135 -8.43 -15.49 -9.55
N LEU A 136 -7.25 -15.07 -9.03
CA LEU A 136 -6.19 -16.02 -8.65
C LEU A 136 -6.18 -16.28 -7.13
N TYR A 137 -6.37 -15.24 -6.33
CA TYR A 137 -6.35 -15.33 -4.86
C TYR A 137 -7.75 -15.31 -4.25
N GLY A 138 -8.74 -14.75 -4.97
CA GLY A 138 -10.14 -14.73 -4.57
C GLY A 138 -10.46 -13.79 -3.41
N HIS A 139 -9.68 -12.71 -3.25
CA HIS A 139 -9.93 -11.69 -2.24
C HIS A 139 -11.14 -10.84 -2.60
N TRP A 140 -11.26 -10.47 -3.88
CA TRP A 140 -12.34 -9.65 -4.42
C TRP A 140 -13.27 -10.44 -5.33
N TYR A 141 -14.45 -9.90 -5.60
CA TYR A 141 -15.39 -10.50 -6.54
C TYR A 141 -14.74 -10.70 -7.94
N PRO A 142 -14.93 -11.84 -8.60
CA PRO A 142 -15.86 -12.94 -8.33
C PRO A 142 -15.33 -14.05 -7.40
N HIS A 143 -14.30 -13.81 -6.61
CA HIS A 143 -13.73 -14.72 -5.60
C HIS A 143 -13.22 -16.07 -6.17
N LEU A 144 -12.76 -16.06 -7.41
CA LEU A 144 -12.21 -17.26 -8.05
C LEU A 144 -10.76 -17.48 -7.62
N LYS A 145 -10.31 -18.74 -7.66
CA LYS A 145 -8.97 -19.14 -7.17
C LYS A 145 -8.31 -20.13 -8.15
N ASN A 146 -8.14 -19.70 -9.41
CA ASN A 146 -7.48 -20.54 -10.39
C ASN A 146 -6.88 -19.76 -11.55
N ASP A 147 -5.87 -20.35 -12.19
CA ASP A 147 -5.11 -19.73 -13.27
C ASP A 147 -5.96 -19.39 -14.51
N LYS A 148 -6.99 -20.19 -14.81
CA LYS A 148 -7.85 -19.94 -15.98
C LYS A 148 -8.71 -18.69 -15.79
N ALA A 149 -9.33 -18.56 -14.62
CA ALA A 149 -10.11 -17.38 -14.28
C ALA A 149 -9.24 -16.11 -14.22
N PHE A 150 -8.04 -16.23 -13.64
CA PHE A 150 -7.05 -15.14 -13.63
C PHE A 150 -6.72 -14.69 -15.06
N MET A 151 -6.39 -15.63 -15.94
CA MET A 151 -6.03 -15.31 -17.32
C MET A 151 -7.21 -14.71 -18.08
N ARG A 152 -8.43 -15.18 -17.83
CA ARG A 152 -9.65 -14.64 -18.44
C ARG A 152 -9.92 -13.21 -17.97
N ALA A 153 -9.83 -12.95 -16.66
CA ALA A 153 -10.00 -11.62 -16.10
C ALA A 153 -8.92 -10.64 -16.61
N LEU A 154 -7.67 -11.09 -16.73
CA LEU A 154 -6.59 -10.30 -17.30
C LEU A 154 -6.88 -9.94 -18.77
N PHE A 155 -7.27 -10.91 -19.58
CA PHE A 155 -7.59 -10.69 -20.99
C PHE A 155 -8.76 -9.73 -21.18
N HIS A 156 -9.84 -9.90 -20.42
CA HIS A 156 -11.01 -9.02 -20.52
C HIS A 156 -10.67 -7.57 -20.15
N GLN A 157 -9.85 -7.35 -19.13
CA GLN A 157 -9.42 -6.00 -18.77
C GLN A 157 -8.50 -5.39 -19.83
N VAL A 158 -7.57 -6.15 -20.39
CA VAL A 158 -6.72 -5.70 -21.49
C VAL A 158 -7.56 -5.35 -22.73
N LYS A 159 -8.43 -6.27 -23.15
CA LYS A 159 -9.36 -6.04 -24.29
C LYS A 159 -10.27 -4.85 -24.02
N GLY A 160 -10.81 -4.74 -22.81
CA GLY A 160 -11.63 -3.61 -22.38
C GLY A 160 -10.88 -2.29 -22.47
N THR A 161 -9.61 -2.24 -22.05
CA THR A 161 -8.76 -1.05 -22.16
C THR A 161 -8.53 -0.67 -23.63
N ILE A 162 -8.25 -1.63 -24.50
CA ILE A 162 -8.05 -1.40 -25.94
C ILE A 162 -9.31 -0.80 -26.57
N LEU A 163 -10.45 -1.46 -26.39
CA LEU A 163 -11.73 -1.01 -26.94
C LEU A 163 -12.16 0.35 -26.35
N ALA A 164 -11.92 0.58 -25.06
CA ALA A 164 -12.18 1.87 -24.42
C ALA A 164 -11.36 2.99 -25.06
N MET A 165 -10.06 2.78 -25.25
CA MET A 165 -9.21 3.78 -25.90
C MET A 165 -9.56 4.00 -27.37
N GLU A 166 -9.99 2.99 -28.09
CA GLU A 166 -10.53 3.13 -29.44
C GLU A 166 -11.80 4.01 -29.46
N ALA A 167 -12.74 3.78 -28.53
CA ALA A 167 -13.94 4.59 -28.39
C ALA A 167 -13.63 6.02 -28.00
N ILE A 168 -12.76 6.24 -27.02
CA ILE A 168 -12.30 7.56 -26.56
C ILE A 168 -11.61 8.31 -27.70
N ARG A 169 -10.70 7.68 -28.44
CA ARG A 169 -9.94 8.32 -29.53
C ARG A 169 -10.76 8.67 -30.76
N LYS A 170 -11.93 8.04 -30.94
CA LYS A 170 -12.92 8.48 -31.95
C LYS A 170 -13.46 9.86 -31.62
N VAL A 171 -13.63 10.19 -30.35
CA VAL A 171 -14.11 11.50 -29.87
C VAL A 171 -12.96 12.50 -29.77
N ASN A 172 -11.87 12.12 -29.10
CA ASN A 172 -10.67 12.92 -28.92
C ASN A 172 -9.42 12.18 -29.41
N PRO A 173 -8.96 12.40 -30.64
CA PRO A 173 -7.76 11.73 -31.18
C PRO A 173 -6.46 12.00 -30.41
N ARG A 174 -6.43 13.03 -29.54
CA ARG A 174 -5.27 13.36 -28.70
C ARG A 174 -5.27 12.62 -27.35
N ALA A 175 -6.29 11.81 -27.09
CA ALA A 175 -6.41 11.09 -25.84
C ALA A 175 -5.24 10.13 -25.64
N ARG A 176 -4.59 10.22 -24.47
CA ARG A 176 -3.42 9.46 -24.08
C ARG A 176 -3.80 8.36 -23.08
N LEU A 177 -3.22 7.18 -23.29
CA LEU A 177 -3.32 6.06 -22.37
C LEU A 177 -2.18 6.12 -21.34
N ILE A 178 -2.53 6.25 -20.08
CA ILE A 178 -1.64 6.02 -18.95
C ILE A 178 -2.01 4.67 -18.37
N ALA A 179 -1.30 3.62 -18.81
CA ALA A 179 -1.53 2.27 -18.29
C ALA A 179 -0.75 2.09 -16.99
N ILE A 180 -1.40 1.56 -15.98
CA ILE A 180 -0.86 1.51 -14.61
C ILE A 180 -0.87 0.07 -14.10
N ASP A 181 0.21 -0.33 -13.40
CA ASP A 181 0.23 -1.54 -12.58
C ASP A 181 1.26 -1.43 -11.43
N ASP A 182 1.14 -2.30 -10.42
CA ASP A 182 2.08 -2.38 -9.30
C ASP A 182 3.46 -2.86 -9.75
N LEU A 183 4.50 -2.23 -9.24
CA LEU A 183 5.89 -2.59 -9.57
C LEU A 183 6.68 -2.96 -8.33
N GLY A 184 6.97 -4.23 -8.20
CA GLY A 184 7.91 -4.79 -7.24
C GLY A 184 8.76 -5.87 -7.87
N ARG A 185 9.69 -6.44 -7.11
CA ARG A 185 10.51 -7.58 -7.51
C ARG A 185 10.38 -8.71 -6.50
N ALA A 186 10.13 -9.93 -6.99
CA ALA A 186 10.20 -11.12 -6.18
C ALA A 186 11.65 -11.62 -6.08
N GLN A 187 12.10 -11.83 -4.86
CA GLN A 187 13.36 -12.47 -4.52
C GLN A 187 13.05 -13.74 -3.73
N SER A 188 14.00 -14.65 -3.61
CA SER A 188 13.71 -15.92 -2.95
C SER A 188 14.97 -16.63 -2.44
N THR A 189 14.75 -17.65 -1.63
CA THR A 189 15.78 -18.69 -1.41
C THR A 189 16.07 -19.46 -2.70
N ALA A 190 17.24 -20.06 -2.83
CA ALA A 190 17.64 -20.81 -4.03
C ALA A 190 16.62 -21.87 -4.48
N LYS A 191 15.95 -22.53 -3.52
CA LYS A 191 14.91 -23.54 -3.80
C LYS A 191 13.70 -22.98 -4.56
N LEU A 192 13.40 -21.67 -4.41
CA LEU A 192 12.25 -20.99 -4.98
C LEU A 192 12.61 -20.02 -6.11
N GLU A 193 13.86 -20.03 -6.57
CA GLU A 193 14.33 -19.13 -7.65
C GLU A 193 13.47 -19.23 -8.91
N TYR A 194 13.00 -20.43 -9.25
CA TYR A 194 12.10 -20.64 -10.39
C TYR A 194 10.76 -19.90 -10.22
N GLN A 195 10.25 -19.79 -8.97
CA GLN A 195 9.02 -19.09 -8.66
C GLN A 195 9.22 -17.57 -8.70
N ALA A 196 10.32 -17.09 -8.12
CA ALA A 196 10.66 -15.67 -8.19
C ALA A 196 10.85 -15.21 -9.66
N ARG A 197 11.54 -15.99 -10.48
CA ARG A 197 11.63 -15.72 -11.93
C ARG A 197 10.28 -15.69 -12.62
N PHE A 198 9.40 -16.64 -12.32
CA PHE A 198 8.05 -16.66 -12.87
C PHE A 198 7.25 -15.39 -12.47
N GLU A 199 7.32 -14.96 -11.21
CA GLU A 199 6.61 -13.78 -10.73
C GLU A 199 7.18 -12.48 -11.31
N ASN A 200 8.49 -12.41 -11.49
CA ASN A 200 9.16 -11.28 -12.12
C ASN A 200 8.83 -11.15 -13.61
N GLU A 201 8.54 -12.24 -14.32
CA GLU A 201 8.00 -12.16 -15.68
C GLU A 201 6.49 -11.85 -15.67
N ARG A 202 5.73 -12.46 -14.75
CA ARG A 202 4.27 -12.28 -14.68
C ARG A 202 3.87 -10.83 -14.42
N ARG A 203 4.65 -10.06 -13.64
CA ARG A 203 4.35 -8.65 -13.32
C ARG A 203 4.26 -7.73 -14.54
N TRP A 204 4.79 -8.15 -15.68
CA TRP A 204 4.76 -7.37 -16.92
C TRP A 204 3.59 -7.73 -17.85
N LEU A 205 2.81 -8.78 -17.52
CA LEU A 205 1.80 -9.32 -18.44
C LEU A 205 0.76 -8.28 -18.89
N GLY A 206 0.29 -7.39 -18.02
CA GLY A 206 -0.64 -6.33 -18.40
C GLY A 206 -0.08 -5.44 -19.51
N PHE A 207 1.12 -4.94 -19.31
CA PHE A 207 1.80 -4.08 -20.29
C PHE A 207 2.20 -4.84 -21.55
N ASP A 208 2.70 -6.09 -21.43
CA ASP A 208 3.11 -6.90 -22.58
C ASP A 208 1.92 -7.24 -23.49
N LEU A 209 0.75 -7.54 -22.93
CA LEU A 209 -0.49 -7.76 -23.67
C LEU A 209 -0.96 -6.48 -24.37
N LEU A 210 -0.99 -5.34 -23.68
CA LEU A 210 -1.35 -4.04 -24.28
C LEU A 210 -0.39 -3.64 -25.42
N CYS A 211 0.90 -3.97 -25.29
CA CYS A 211 1.91 -3.69 -26.31
C CYS A 211 1.95 -4.70 -27.45
N GLY A 212 1.07 -5.70 -27.48
CA GLY A 212 1.07 -6.75 -28.51
C GLY A 212 2.33 -7.65 -28.50
N ARG A 213 3.04 -7.75 -27.34
CA ARG A 213 4.30 -8.49 -27.22
C ARG A 213 4.12 -9.98 -26.95
N MET A 214 2.88 -10.47 -26.91
CA MET A 214 2.60 -11.85 -26.59
C MET A 214 2.72 -12.74 -27.82
N ASN A 215 3.86 -13.41 -27.95
CA ASN A 215 4.17 -14.35 -29.03
C ASN A 215 4.94 -15.57 -28.49
N GLU A 216 5.32 -16.51 -29.36
CA GLU A 216 5.99 -17.76 -28.98
C GLU A 216 7.34 -17.57 -28.27
N SER A 217 8.02 -16.45 -28.47
CA SER A 217 9.29 -16.13 -27.82
C SER A 217 9.10 -15.60 -26.38
N HIS A 218 7.87 -15.21 -26.01
CA HIS A 218 7.60 -14.69 -24.68
C HIS A 218 7.74 -15.80 -23.61
N PRO A 219 8.48 -15.57 -22.48
CA PRO A 219 8.77 -16.61 -21.48
C PRO A 219 7.55 -17.31 -20.90
N LEU A 220 6.41 -16.61 -20.84
CA LEU A 220 5.16 -17.13 -20.27
C LEU A 220 4.16 -17.64 -21.32
N PHE A 221 4.47 -17.56 -22.63
CA PHE A 221 3.51 -17.86 -23.69
C PHE A 221 2.89 -19.25 -23.54
N ARG A 222 3.69 -20.31 -23.62
CA ARG A 222 3.18 -21.69 -23.56
C ARG A 222 2.68 -22.09 -22.17
N LYS A 223 3.43 -21.71 -21.12
CA LYS A 223 3.17 -22.19 -19.76
C LYS A 223 1.99 -21.49 -19.07
N SER A 224 1.77 -20.21 -19.38
CA SER A 224 0.75 -19.43 -18.69
C SER A 224 -0.41 -19.01 -19.60
N ILE A 225 -0.11 -18.60 -20.83
CA ILE A 225 -1.12 -18.07 -21.73
C ILE A 225 -1.94 -19.21 -22.36
N ILE A 226 -1.30 -20.06 -23.14
CA ILE A 226 -1.99 -21.16 -23.85
C ILE A 226 -2.59 -22.18 -22.87
N LYS A 227 -1.80 -22.61 -21.87
CA LYS A 227 -2.23 -23.60 -20.89
C LYS A 227 -3.43 -23.12 -20.07
N ASN A 228 -3.53 -21.82 -19.79
CA ASN A 228 -4.59 -21.24 -18.97
C ASN A 228 -5.74 -20.66 -19.81
N GLY A 229 -5.82 -20.96 -21.10
CA GLY A 229 -7.05 -20.92 -21.88
C GLY A 229 -7.29 -19.67 -22.69
N LEU A 230 -6.26 -18.88 -23.04
CA LEU A 230 -6.37 -17.98 -24.18
C LEU A 230 -6.27 -18.78 -25.47
N THR A 231 -7.19 -18.51 -26.40
CA THR A 231 -7.18 -19.14 -27.73
C THR A 231 -6.18 -18.50 -28.67
N ALA A 232 -5.86 -19.18 -29.76
CA ALA A 232 -5.01 -18.63 -30.81
C ALA A 232 -5.61 -17.35 -31.41
N ASP A 233 -6.93 -17.31 -31.60
CA ASP A 233 -7.66 -16.16 -32.14
C ASP A 233 -7.60 -14.95 -31.20
N GLU A 234 -7.71 -15.15 -29.89
CA GLU A 234 -7.59 -14.09 -28.90
C GLU A 234 -6.18 -13.50 -28.87
N ILE A 235 -5.17 -14.36 -29.04
CA ILE A 235 -3.77 -13.90 -29.10
C ILE A 235 -3.52 -13.13 -30.40
N ALA A 236 -4.00 -13.64 -31.53
CA ALA A 236 -3.92 -12.96 -32.82
C ALA A 236 -4.62 -11.59 -32.74
N TRP A 237 -5.81 -11.53 -32.16
CA TRP A 237 -6.53 -10.28 -31.97
C TRP A 237 -5.71 -9.25 -31.18
N LEU A 238 -5.07 -9.65 -30.06
CA LEU A 238 -4.20 -8.75 -29.28
C LEU A 238 -2.97 -8.27 -30.06
N GLN A 239 -2.44 -9.09 -30.95
CA GLN A 239 -1.31 -8.72 -31.81
C GLN A 239 -1.71 -7.76 -32.93
N GLU A 240 -2.93 -7.89 -33.43
CA GLU A 240 -3.50 -7.04 -34.48
C GLU A 240 -4.01 -5.69 -33.94
N HIS A 241 -4.36 -5.64 -32.63
CA HIS A 241 -4.89 -4.44 -31.96
C HIS A 241 -4.01 -3.97 -30.80
N PRO A 242 -2.72 -3.69 -31.03
CA PRO A 242 -1.85 -3.21 -29.95
C PRO A 242 -2.28 -1.81 -29.51
N CYS A 243 -2.48 -1.63 -28.21
CA CYS A 243 -2.76 -0.33 -27.60
C CYS A 243 -1.59 0.08 -26.70
N LYS A 244 -0.46 0.42 -27.35
CA LYS A 244 0.75 0.83 -26.66
C LYS A 244 0.47 2.04 -25.77
N PRO A 245 0.79 2.00 -24.46
CA PRO A 245 0.62 3.15 -23.59
C PRO A 245 1.45 4.36 -24.05
N ASP A 246 0.90 5.55 -23.88
CA ASP A 246 1.63 6.81 -24.06
C ASP A 246 2.55 7.07 -22.86
N ILE A 247 2.14 6.60 -21.68
CA ILE A 247 2.91 6.62 -20.44
C ILE A 247 2.67 5.30 -19.70
N ILE A 248 3.74 4.66 -19.23
CA ILE A 248 3.64 3.55 -18.28
C ILE A 248 3.63 4.12 -16.87
N GLY A 249 2.54 3.90 -16.17
CA GLY A 249 2.37 4.22 -14.75
C GLY A 249 2.82 3.07 -13.86
N LEU A 250 3.63 3.39 -12.87
CA LEU A 250 4.19 2.43 -11.93
C LEU A 250 3.70 2.79 -10.52
N ASN A 251 2.80 2.00 -9.96
CA ASN A 251 2.45 2.09 -8.56
C ASN A 251 3.57 1.41 -7.77
N HIS A 252 4.20 2.14 -6.84
CA HIS A 252 5.35 1.61 -6.13
C HIS A 252 5.26 1.85 -4.63
N TYR A 253 5.13 0.75 -3.92
CA TYR A 253 5.08 0.66 -2.47
C TYR A 253 6.28 -0.10 -1.93
N LEU A 254 6.67 0.19 -0.71
CA LEU A 254 7.78 -0.53 -0.07
C LEU A 254 7.55 -2.04 0.00
N LEU A 255 6.29 -2.48 0.14
CA LEU A 255 5.89 -3.88 0.19
C LEU A 255 5.60 -4.51 -1.17
N SER A 256 5.70 -3.77 -2.28
CA SER A 256 5.57 -4.34 -3.64
C SER A 256 6.67 -5.34 -3.93
N SER A 257 7.88 -5.14 -3.37
CA SER A 257 8.95 -6.14 -3.47
C SER A 257 8.81 -7.22 -2.42
N ARG A 258 8.89 -8.48 -2.86
CA ARG A 258 8.58 -9.67 -2.05
C ARG A 258 9.78 -10.58 -1.89
N PHE A 259 9.80 -11.34 -0.79
CA PHE A 259 10.74 -12.42 -0.55
C PHE A 259 10.00 -13.73 -0.31
N LEU A 260 10.34 -14.76 -1.10
CA LEU A 260 9.73 -16.09 -1.03
C LEU A 260 10.68 -17.03 -0.29
N ASP A 261 10.23 -17.60 0.83
CA ASP A 261 11.04 -18.50 1.62
C ASP A 261 10.33 -19.83 1.85
N HIS A 262 11.01 -20.93 1.56
CA HIS A 262 10.49 -22.28 1.76
C HIS A 262 10.51 -22.76 3.22
N ARG A 263 11.16 -22.02 4.12
CA ARG A 263 11.31 -22.33 5.55
C ARG A 263 10.16 -21.68 6.31
N LEU A 264 8.99 -22.34 6.27
CA LEU A 264 7.76 -21.81 6.84
C LEU A 264 7.84 -21.53 8.34
N GLU A 265 8.65 -22.31 9.05
CA GLU A 265 8.86 -22.22 10.49
C GLU A 265 9.44 -20.86 10.95
N LEU A 266 10.08 -20.12 10.04
CA LEU A 266 10.63 -18.79 10.32
C LEU A 266 9.60 -17.67 10.24
N TYR A 267 8.37 -17.96 9.79
CA TYR A 267 7.39 -16.95 9.42
C TYR A 267 6.03 -17.23 10.06
N PRO A 268 5.23 -16.18 10.35
CA PRO A 268 3.88 -16.33 10.86
C PRO A 268 2.95 -16.97 9.83
N SER A 269 1.99 -17.76 10.30
CA SER A 269 1.09 -18.54 9.44
C SER A 269 0.27 -17.72 8.43
N TRP A 270 0.01 -16.45 8.71
CA TRP A 270 -0.70 -15.57 7.76
C TRP A 270 0.10 -15.27 6.48
N SER A 271 1.43 -15.44 6.51
CA SER A 271 2.29 -15.28 5.33
C SER A 271 2.46 -16.59 4.53
N HIS A 272 1.95 -17.71 5.07
CA HIS A 272 2.11 -19.00 4.43
C HIS A 272 1.18 -19.14 3.23
N GLY A 273 1.75 -19.54 2.12
CA GLY A 273 1.09 -19.80 0.87
C GLY A 273 1.82 -20.88 0.08
N GLY A 274 1.83 -20.71 -1.22
CA GLY A 274 2.56 -21.65 -2.06
C GLY A 274 1.97 -21.73 -3.47
N ASN A 275 2.58 -22.63 -4.22
CA ASN A 275 2.10 -23.07 -5.51
C ASN A 275 1.86 -24.59 -5.45
N ARG A 276 1.45 -25.23 -6.54
CA ARG A 276 1.21 -26.68 -6.57
C ARG A 276 2.47 -27.55 -6.37
N ARG A 277 3.66 -26.91 -6.38
CA ARG A 277 4.94 -27.58 -6.27
C ARG A 277 5.59 -27.43 -4.89
N HIS A 278 5.48 -26.25 -4.28
CA HIS A 278 6.06 -25.95 -2.98
C HIS A 278 5.15 -25.07 -2.15
N SER A 279 5.15 -25.29 -0.84
CA SER A 279 4.67 -24.32 0.14
C SER A 279 5.81 -23.37 0.48
N TYR A 280 5.51 -22.10 0.70
CA TYR A 280 6.47 -21.06 1.06
C TYR A 280 5.78 -19.90 1.75
N ALA A 281 6.55 -19.16 2.55
CA ALA A 281 6.13 -17.85 3.04
C ALA A 281 6.38 -16.79 1.97
N ASP A 282 5.44 -15.84 1.84
CA ASP A 282 5.53 -14.68 0.97
C ASP A 282 5.44 -13.42 1.85
N VAL A 283 6.57 -12.73 2.02
CA VAL A 283 6.72 -11.58 2.91
C VAL A 283 7.34 -10.38 2.19
N GLY A 284 7.25 -9.19 2.76
CA GLY A 284 7.95 -8.03 2.24
C GLY A 284 9.47 -8.25 2.20
N ALA A 285 10.11 -7.93 1.08
CA ALA A 285 11.57 -8.01 0.98
C ALA A 285 12.26 -7.11 2.01
N VAL A 286 11.61 -6.01 2.40
CA VAL A 286 12.07 -5.10 3.44
C VAL A 286 12.12 -5.73 4.83
N ASP A 287 11.29 -6.75 5.08
CA ASP A 287 11.12 -7.36 6.40
C ASP A 287 12.15 -8.47 6.70
N VAL A 288 12.98 -8.82 5.72
CA VAL A 288 13.99 -9.89 5.87
C VAL A 288 15.40 -9.34 5.74
N GLY A 289 16.32 -9.93 6.52
CA GLY A 289 17.74 -9.54 6.51
C GLY A 289 18.58 -10.24 5.44
N GLN A 290 18.03 -11.24 4.75
CA GLN A 290 18.77 -12.15 3.86
C GLN A 290 18.97 -11.59 2.44
N THR A 291 18.34 -10.48 2.10
CA THR A 291 18.40 -9.89 0.77
C THR A 291 18.47 -8.37 0.82
N GLU A 292 19.08 -7.79 -0.19
CA GLU A 292 18.99 -6.36 -0.40
C GLU A 292 17.60 -6.01 -0.92
N VAL A 293 17.02 -4.95 -0.39
CA VAL A 293 15.74 -4.43 -0.89
C VAL A 293 16.00 -3.80 -2.25
N PRO A 294 15.26 -4.18 -3.32
CA PRO A 294 15.40 -3.55 -4.62
C PRO A 294 15.18 -2.03 -4.50
N THR A 295 16.11 -1.25 -5.02
CA THR A 295 15.98 0.20 -4.98
C THR A 295 14.94 0.68 -5.99
N PRO A 296 14.22 1.78 -5.72
CA PRO A 296 13.31 2.38 -6.69
C PRO A 296 13.98 2.63 -8.05
N GLU A 297 15.20 3.17 -8.06
CA GLU A 297 15.98 3.38 -9.29
C GLU A 297 16.14 2.09 -10.12
N SER A 298 16.46 0.97 -9.46
CA SER A 298 16.69 -0.30 -10.16
C SER A 298 15.40 -0.83 -10.81
N LEU A 299 14.26 -0.61 -10.17
CA LEU A 299 12.95 -1.05 -10.67
C LEU A 299 12.47 -0.17 -11.83
N PHE A 300 12.58 1.16 -11.70
CA PHE A 300 12.19 2.08 -12.77
C PHE A 300 13.07 1.93 -14.01
N LEU A 301 14.38 1.71 -13.82
CA LEU A 301 15.30 1.47 -14.91
C LEU A 301 14.99 0.15 -15.65
N GLU A 302 14.56 -0.89 -14.93
CA GLU A 302 14.10 -2.15 -15.52
C GLU A 302 12.87 -1.94 -16.42
N ALA A 303 11.88 -1.19 -15.97
CA ALA A 303 10.71 -0.83 -16.77
C ALA A 303 11.09 -0.04 -18.02
N TRP A 304 11.97 0.95 -17.88
CA TRP A 304 12.49 1.74 -18.99
C TRP A 304 13.21 0.88 -20.05
N HIS A 305 14.11 0.02 -19.62
CA HIS A 305 14.85 -0.85 -20.53
C HIS A 305 13.93 -1.86 -21.24
N ARG A 306 12.83 -2.27 -20.58
CA ARG A 306 11.89 -3.21 -21.19
C ARG A 306 11.05 -2.56 -22.29
N TYR A 307 10.60 -1.33 -22.09
CA TYR A 307 9.56 -0.72 -22.94
C TYR A 307 10.03 0.46 -23.78
N HIS A 308 10.96 1.27 -23.30
CA HIS A 308 11.34 2.57 -23.87
C HIS A 308 10.11 3.46 -24.13
N ILE A 309 9.18 3.46 -23.20
CA ILE A 309 8.00 4.32 -23.15
C ILE A 309 8.18 5.27 -21.97
N PRO A 310 7.76 6.54 -22.06
CA PRO A 310 7.78 7.45 -20.92
C PRO A 310 7.16 6.81 -19.66
N LEU A 311 7.78 7.04 -18.50
CA LEU A 311 7.32 6.51 -17.22
C LEU A 311 6.69 7.60 -16.37
N ALA A 312 5.73 7.22 -15.53
CA ALA A 312 5.31 7.98 -14.37
C ALA A 312 5.23 7.06 -13.16
N ILE A 313 5.63 7.55 -11.99
CA ILE A 313 5.39 6.83 -10.74
C ILE A 313 4.03 7.30 -10.25
N THR A 314 3.02 6.45 -10.42
CA THR A 314 1.61 6.84 -10.34
C THR A 314 0.99 6.68 -8.96
N GLU A 315 1.66 5.99 -8.04
CA GLU A 315 1.31 5.96 -6.63
C GLU A 315 2.57 5.87 -5.77
N VAL A 316 2.73 6.84 -4.89
CA VAL A 316 3.82 6.86 -3.91
C VAL A 316 3.23 7.06 -2.53
N HIS A 317 3.13 5.97 -1.78
CA HIS A 317 2.63 5.96 -0.41
C HIS A 317 3.40 4.94 0.44
N ILE A 318 3.47 5.20 1.72
CA ILE A 318 3.89 4.25 2.75
C ILE A 318 2.96 4.38 3.94
N ARG A 319 2.53 3.23 4.44
CA ARG A 319 1.81 3.17 5.70
C ARG A 319 2.75 3.52 6.86
N GLY A 320 2.27 4.35 7.79
CA GLY A 320 3.02 4.68 8.98
C GLY A 320 2.88 6.14 9.38
N HIS A 321 3.96 6.69 9.93
CA HIS A 321 4.00 8.06 10.40
C HIS A 321 4.21 9.06 9.26
N ARG A 322 3.82 10.31 9.48
CA ARG A 322 3.97 11.40 8.52
C ARG A 322 5.42 11.58 8.04
N GLU A 323 6.37 11.43 8.95
CA GLU A 323 7.79 11.51 8.66
C GLU A 323 8.26 10.46 7.66
N ASP A 324 7.73 9.24 7.76
CA ASP A 324 8.06 8.16 6.83
C ASP A 324 7.43 8.39 5.45
N GLN A 325 6.20 8.93 5.40
CA GLN A 325 5.57 9.33 4.15
C GLN A 325 6.40 10.40 3.41
N MET A 326 6.92 11.39 4.15
CA MET A 326 7.79 12.43 3.58
C MET A 326 9.11 11.85 3.09
N ARG A 327 9.77 10.99 3.88
CA ARG A 327 11.02 10.31 3.49
C ARG A 327 10.83 9.44 2.26
N TRP A 328 9.73 8.68 2.20
CA TRP A 328 9.45 7.81 1.06
C TRP A 328 9.20 8.61 -0.22
N LEU A 329 8.37 9.64 -0.16
CA LEU A 329 8.15 10.53 -1.30
C LEU A 329 9.46 11.21 -1.75
N HIS A 330 10.30 11.64 -0.80
CA HIS A 330 11.60 12.24 -1.10
C HIS A 330 12.56 11.25 -1.78
N GLU A 331 12.58 10.02 -1.32
CA GLU A 331 13.40 8.96 -1.92
C GLU A 331 13.00 8.68 -3.37
N ILE A 332 11.71 8.52 -3.63
CA ILE A 332 11.19 8.31 -4.98
C ILE A 332 11.47 9.53 -5.87
N TRP A 333 11.29 10.75 -5.34
CA TRP A 333 11.61 11.98 -6.06
C TRP A 333 13.08 12.06 -6.46
N THR A 334 13.97 11.78 -5.54
CA THR A 334 15.42 11.78 -5.77
C THR A 334 15.84 10.70 -6.78
N ALA A 335 15.27 9.49 -6.65
CA ALA A 335 15.50 8.39 -7.58
C ALA A 335 15.08 8.75 -9.01
N ALA A 336 13.90 9.38 -9.17
CA ALA A 336 13.43 9.82 -10.47
C ALA A 336 14.30 10.93 -11.08
N GLN A 337 14.72 11.92 -10.29
CA GLN A 337 15.64 12.96 -10.76
C GLN A 337 17.01 12.39 -11.18
N SER A 338 17.53 11.41 -10.43
CA SER A 338 18.77 10.70 -10.78
C SER A 338 18.64 10.01 -12.14
N LEU A 339 17.53 9.32 -12.36
CA LEU A 339 17.28 8.62 -13.63
C LEU A 339 17.03 9.58 -14.79
N GLN A 340 16.33 10.69 -14.58
CA GLN A 340 16.14 11.72 -15.61
C GLN A 340 17.49 12.29 -16.08
N LYS A 341 18.44 12.54 -15.17
CA LYS A 341 19.81 12.96 -15.51
C LYS A 341 20.57 11.93 -16.34
N ARG A 342 20.17 10.65 -16.26
CA ARG A 342 20.71 9.54 -17.04
C ARG A 342 19.95 9.26 -18.33
N GLY A 343 19.02 10.13 -18.72
CA GLY A 343 18.25 10.05 -19.97
C GLY A 343 17.01 9.15 -19.93
N VAL A 344 16.56 8.73 -18.74
CA VAL A 344 15.28 8.03 -18.58
C VAL A 344 14.14 9.04 -18.62
N ASP A 345 13.15 8.84 -19.49
CA ASP A 345 12.00 9.74 -19.60
C ASP A 345 10.96 9.46 -18.48
N ILE A 346 11.16 10.06 -17.31
CA ILE A 346 10.20 10.04 -16.21
C ILE A 346 9.41 11.34 -16.20
N ARG A 347 8.10 11.25 -16.47
CA ARG A 347 7.20 12.39 -16.64
C ARG A 347 6.66 12.94 -15.34
N ALA A 348 6.37 12.08 -14.38
CA ALA A 348 5.73 12.49 -13.13
C ALA A 348 6.01 11.56 -11.97
N ILE A 349 5.78 12.09 -10.77
CA ILE A 349 5.65 11.38 -9.51
C ILE A 349 4.34 11.82 -8.89
N THR A 350 3.55 10.85 -8.42
CA THR A 350 2.21 11.10 -7.86
C THR A 350 2.21 10.87 -6.36
N ALA A 351 1.93 11.91 -5.58
CA ALA A 351 1.65 11.73 -4.16
C ALA A 351 0.31 11.01 -3.99
N TRP A 352 0.34 9.88 -3.33
CA TRP A 352 -0.80 9.01 -3.08
C TRP A 352 -1.08 8.90 -1.59
N SER A 353 -2.32 8.99 -1.13
CA SER A 353 -3.41 9.63 -1.86
C SER A 353 -3.75 10.93 -1.17
N LEU A 354 -4.50 11.81 -1.84
CA LEU A 354 -4.85 13.13 -1.29
C LEU A 354 -5.58 13.02 0.06
N LEU A 355 -6.60 12.18 0.14
CA LEU A 355 -7.47 12.04 1.32
C LEU A 355 -7.14 10.81 2.18
N GLY A 356 -6.06 10.08 1.86
CA GLY A 356 -5.75 8.81 2.51
C GLY A 356 -6.65 7.67 2.03
N ASN A 357 -6.66 6.58 2.77
CA ASN A 357 -7.42 5.39 2.43
C ASN A 357 -7.98 4.69 3.67
N TYR A 358 -8.95 3.79 3.47
CA TYR A 358 -9.56 2.98 4.50
C TYR A 358 -9.38 1.49 4.22
N ASP A 359 -9.03 0.73 5.25
CA ASP A 359 -9.03 -0.74 5.27
C ASP A 359 -8.08 -1.43 4.25
N TRP A 360 -7.13 -0.70 3.64
CA TRP A 360 -6.14 -1.29 2.73
C TRP A 360 -5.18 -2.26 3.42
N HIS A 361 -4.98 -2.14 4.73
CA HIS A 361 -4.23 -3.13 5.51
C HIS A 361 -4.83 -4.54 5.48
N LYS A 362 -6.10 -4.65 5.09
CA LYS A 362 -6.85 -5.89 4.86
C LYS A 362 -7.29 -6.03 3.39
N LEU A 363 -6.65 -5.32 2.46
CA LEU A 363 -6.97 -5.33 1.02
C LEU A 363 -8.46 -5.02 0.74
N CYS A 364 -9.06 -4.13 1.50
CA CYS A 364 -10.48 -3.77 1.40
C CYS A 364 -11.43 -4.99 1.39
N THR A 365 -11.10 -6.08 2.11
CA THR A 365 -11.94 -7.29 2.20
C THR A 365 -12.90 -7.27 3.37
N VAL A 366 -12.68 -6.39 4.33
CA VAL A 366 -13.50 -6.18 5.53
C VAL A 366 -13.61 -4.69 5.83
N THR A 367 -14.65 -4.32 6.58
CA THR A 367 -14.87 -2.94 7.03
C THR A 367 -14.48 -2.84 8.50
N GLU A 368 -13.28 -2.34 8.77
CA GLU A 368 -12.78 -2.04 10.13
C GLU A 368 -12.72 -0.52 10.36
N ASN A 369 -12.91 0.27 9.29
CA ASN A 369 -12.75 1.72 9.27
C ASN A 369 -11.36 2.19 9.71
N PHE A 370 -10.35 1.36 9.46
CA PHE A 370 -8.98 1.72 9.74
C PHE A 370 -8.48 2.74 8.70
N TYR A 371 -8.28 3.97 9.17
CA TYR A 371 -7.87 5.10 8.32
C TYR A 371 -6.35 5.25 8.28
N GLU A 372 -5.80 5.34 7.09
CA GLU A 372 -4.42 5.73 6.82
C GLU A 372 -4.41 7.15 6.23
N PRO A 373 -3.82 8.16 6.91
CA PRO A 373 -3.87 9.54 6.45
C PRO A 373 -3.06 9.74 5.17
N GLY A 374 -3.60 10.58 4.28
CA GLY A 374 -2.99 10.96 3.00
C GLY A 374 -2.20 12.27 3.07
N VAL A 375 -2.16 12.99 1.95
CA VAL A 375 -1.58 14.33 1.84
C VAL A 375 -2.31 15.30 2.77
N PHE A 376 -3.62 15.19 2.84
CA PHE A 376 -4.47 15.82 3.83
C PHE A 376 -4.89 14.81 4.91
N ASP A 377 -5.24 15.31 6.08
CA ASP A 377 -5.78 14.50 7.18
C ASP A 377 -7.28 14.81 7.34
N LEU A 378 -8.10 13.76 7.48
CA LEU A 378 -9.56 13.88 7.62
C LEU A 378 -10.04 13.88 9.07
N ARG A 379 -9.14 13.76 10.04
CA ARG A 379 -9.46 13.72 11.48
C ARG A 379 -9.53 15.13 12.05
N SER A 380 -10.38 15.98 11.47
CA SER A 380 -10.68 17.32 11.99
C SER A 380 -12.13 17.35 12.51
N ASP A 381 -12.38 18.10 13.59
CA ASP A 381 -13.69 18.19 14.24
C ASP A 381 -14.75 18.82 13.32
N ASP A 382 -14.34 19.71 12.42
CA ASP A 382 -15.21 20.41 11.47
C ASP A 382 -15.41 19.65 10.14
N GLN A 383 -14.90 18.41 10.04
CA GLN A 383 -14.93 17.58 8.84
C GLN A 383 -14.21 18.18 7.61
N SER A 384 -13.45 19.24 7.79
CA SER A 384 -12.63 19.80 6.73
C SER A 384 -11.36 18.97 6.47
N VAL A 385 -10.77 19.13 5.29
CA VAL A 385 -9.45 18.54 5.00
C VAL A 385 -8.37 19.37 5.67
N ARG A 386 -7.59 18.77 6.57
CA ARG A 386 -6.51 19.44 7.27
C ARG A 386 -5.20 19.33 6.48
N PRO A 387 -4.57 20.45 6.09
CA PRO A 387 -3.23 20.44 5.50
C PRO A 387 -2.19 19.84 6.46
N THR A 388 -1.23 19.11 5.92
CA THR A 388 -0.16 18.46 6.69
C THR A 388 1.21 18.88 6.20
N ALA A 389 2.30 18.49 6.88
CA ALA A 389 3.66 18.71 6.39
C ALA A 389 3.88 18.04 5.00
N LEU A 390 3.19 16.91 4.73
CA LEU A 390 3.24 16.28 3.42
C LEU A 390 2.58 17.15 2.34
N SER A 391 1.48 17.86 2.64
CA SER A 391 0.86 18.79 1.68
C SER A 391 1.78 19.98 1.36
N GLN A 392 2.52 20.48 2.34
CA GLN A 392 3.54 21.51 2.13
C GLN A 392 4.67 21.00 1.23
N MET A 393 5.13 19.78 1.46
CA MET A 393 6.12 19.12 0.61
C MET A 393 5.63 18.94 -0.82
N VAL A 394 4.42 18.43 -1.02
CA VAL A 394 3.81 18.26 -2.35
C VAL A 394 3.72 19.59 -3.09
N HIS A 395 3.23 20.65 -2.41
CA HIS A 395 3.18 22.00 -2.98
C HIS A 395 4.58 22.51 -3.37
N ALA A 396 5.58 22.33 -2.51
CA ALA A 396 6.94 22.75 -2.78
C ALA A 396 7.56 21.99 -3.97
N LEU A 397 7.38 20.68 -4.04
CA LEU A 397 7.84 19.87 -5.16
C LEU A 397 7.13 20.25 -6.46
N ALA A 398 5.83 20.58 -6.41
CA ALA A 398 5.06 21.01 -7.58
C ALA A 398 5.50 22.37 -8.11
N THR A 399 5.90 23.30 -7.24
CA THR A 399 6.16 24.69 -7.61
C THR A 399 7.66 25.02 -7.76
N ARG A 400 8.51 24.39 -6.97
CA ARG A 400 9.96 24.68 -6.92
C ARG A 400 10.84 23.49 -7.33
N GLY A 401 10.28 22.27 -7.37
CA GLY A 401 11.04 21.06 -7.66
C GLY A 401 11.93 20.56 -6.51
N GLU A 402 11.90 21.23 -5.36
CA GLU A 402 12.72 20.92 -4.18
C GLU A 402 11.96 21.18 -2.88
N PHE A 403 12.34 20.47 -1.83
CA PHE A 403 11.83 20.64 -0.49
C PHE A 403 12.90 20.26 0.54
N SER A 404 13.08 21.08 1.56
CA SER A 404 14.01 20.83 2.67
C SER A 404 13.27 20.79 4.00
N HIS A 405 13.56 19.78 4.80
CA HIS A 405 12.98 19.61 6.13
C HIS A 405 13.92 18.71 6.95
N PRO A 406 14.15 18.97 8.25
CA PRO A 406 15.07 18.18 9.08
C PRO A 406 14.75 16.68 9.11
N VAL A 407 13.49 16.32 8.97
CA VAL A 407 13.06 14.92 8.91
C VAL A 407 13.70 14.14 7.75
N LEU A 408 14.08 14.81 6.67
CA LEU A 408 14.68 14.20 5.48
C LEU A 408 16.17 13.93 5.61
N GLU A 409 16.82 14.49 6.64
CA GLU A 409 18.26 14.28 6.92
C GLU A 409 18.52 12.85 7.44
N GLN A 410 17.49 12.19 7.99
CA GLN A 410 17.58 10.84 8.50
C GLN A 410 16.96 9.84 7.51
N PRO A 411 17.59 8.66 7.31
CA PRO A 411 17.04 7.65 6.44
C PRO A 411 15.73 7.08 7.00
N GLY A 412 14.86 6.61 6.11
CA GLY A 412 13.69 5.84 6.50
C GLY A 412 14.08 4.52 7.18
N TRP A 413 13.19 3.99 8.05
CA TRP A 413 13.44 2.76 8.79
C TRP A 413 13.77 1.57 7.87
N TRP A 414 13.27 1.57 6.64
CA TRP A 414 13.51 0.52 5.63
C TRP A 414 14.95 0.43 5.13
N LYS A 415 15.77 1.44 5.41
CA LYS A 415 17.22 1.46 5.12
C LYS A 415 18.09 1.06 6.30
N THR A 416 17.48 0.82 7.46
CA THR A 416 18.21 0.48 8.69
C THR A 416 18.14 -1.01 9.00
N SER A 417 19.02 -1.50 9.86
CA SER A 417 18.95 -2.89 10.36
C SER A 417 17.66 -3.16 11.17
N ARG A 418 17.00 -2.14 11.66
CA ARG A 418 15.73 -2.23 12.40
C ARG A 418 14.56 -2.70 11.54
N ARG A 419 14.68 -2.62 10.22
CA ARG A 419 13.67 -3.10 9.25
C ARG A 419 13.39 -4.60 9.36
N VAL A 420 14.36 -5.38 9.85
CA VAL A 420 14.24 -6.84 9.86
C VAL A 420 13.25 -7.28 10.91
N LEU A 421 12.09 -7.76 10.47
CA LEU A 421 11.03 -8.33 11.33
C LEU A 421 11.20 -9.84 11.51
N PHE A 422 11.72 -10.53 10.50
CA PHE A 422 11.91 -11.98 10.52
C PHE A 422 13.39 -12.31 10.72
N ALA A 423 13.69 -13.27 11.59
CA ALA A 423 15.04 -13.63 11.96
C ALA A 423 15.89 -13.95 10.72
N PRO A 424 17.14 -13.45 10.63
CA PRO A 424 18.07 -13.88 9.61
C PRO A 424 18.36 -15.38 9.79
N SER A 425 18.67 -16.09 8.69
CA SER A 425 19.27 -17.43 8.79
C SER A 425 20.57 -17.33 9.59
N GLU A 426 20.94 -18.41 10.27
CA GLU A 426 22.06 -18.50 11.22
C GLU A 426 23.42 -17.93 10.76
N GLN A 427 23.54 -17.48 9.52
CA GLN A 427 24.82 -17.06 8.92
C GLN A 427 25.13 -15.55 8.98
N ASN A 428 24.25 -14.66 9.47
CA ASN A 428 24.49 -13.22 9.46
C ASN A 428 24.26 -12.51 10.80
N ILE A 429 24.44 -13.19 11.93
CA ILE A 429 24.61 -12.52 13.22
C ILE A 429 26.12 -12.29 13.47
N SER A 430 26.73 -11.49 12.61
CA SER A 430 28.08 -10.97 12.84
C SER A 430 28.09 -9.45 13.04
N SER A 431 27.11 -8.93 13.75
CA SER A 431 27.25 -7.69 14.51
C SER A 431 26.93 -8.03 15.95
N PRO A 432 27.78 -7.64 16.92
CA PRO A 432 27.62 -8.05 18.28
C PRO A 432 26.50 -7.27 18.96
N LEU A 433 25.26 -7.66 18.78
CA LEU A 433 24.47 -7.87 19.96
C LEU A 433 25.09 -9.12 20.55
N ASN A 434 25.89 -8.95 21.61
CA ASN A 434 26.44 -10.04 22.40
C ASN A 434 25.44 -11.20 22.41
N PRO A 435 25.92 -12.49 22.26
CA PRO A 435 25.04 -13.63 22.42
C PRO A 435 24.31 -13.35 23.70
N CYS A 436 23.02 -13.05 23.55
CA CYS A 436 22.19 -12.66 24.67
C CYS A 436 22.41 -13.73 25.72
N SER A 437 23.05 -13.36 26.80
CA SER A 437 23.08 -14.18 28.00
C SER A 437 21.71 -14.84 28.08
N SER A 438 21.61 -16.06 28.60
CA SER A 438 20.38 -16.80 28.90
C SER A 438 19.35 -16.02 29.76
N ARG A 439 19.61 -14.73 29.97
CA ARG A 439 18.85 -13.77 30.77
C ARG A 439 17.72 -13.19 29.90
N PRO A 440 16.47 -13.31 30.34
CA PRO A 440 15.33 -12.85 29.54
C PRO A 440 15.15 -11.33 29.57
N VAL A 441 14.40 -10.76 28.60
CA VAL A 441 13.70 -9.50 28.76
C VAL A 441 12.47 -9.73 29.62
N VAL A 442 12.30 -8.96 30.68
CA VAL A 442 11.04 -8.93 31.44
C VAL A 442 10.13 -7.87 30.81
N ILE A 443 8.92 -8.28 30.48
CA ILE A 443 7.88 -7.42 29.90
C ILE A 443 6.70 -7.43 30.87
N THR A 444 6.25 -6.28 31.35
CA THR A 444 5.05 -6.16 32.18
C THR A 444 3.82 -5.90 31.34
N GLY A 445 2.62 -6.07 31.89
CA GLY A 445 1.37 -5.76 31.19
C GLY A 445 0.92 -6.89 30.26
N ALA A 446 0.89 -8.13 30.73
CA ALA A 446 0.55 -9.32 29.96
C ALA A 446 -0.83 -9.31 29.29
N SER A 447 -1.80 -8.61 29.86
CA SER A 447 -3.14 -8.47 29.27
C SER A 447 -3.23 -7.37 28.21
N GLY A 448 -2.28 -6.41 28.20
CA GLY A 448 -2.29 -5.25 27.34
C GLY A 448 -1.82 -5.53 25.91
N THR A 449 -2.24 -4.66 24.97
CA THR A 449 -1.88 -4.74 23.56
C THR A 449 -0.37 -4.62 23.36
N LEU A 450 0.26 -3.65 24.04
CA LEU A 450 1.67 -3.34 23.88
C LEU A 450 2.57 -4.45 24.45
N GLY A 451 2.24 -5.00 25.64
CA GLY A 451 2.96 -6.12 26.24
C GLY A 451 2.96 -7.36 25.35
N ARG A 452 1.79 -7.69 24.79
CA ARG A 452 1.68 -8.82 23.82
C ARG A 452 2.44 -8.55 22.52
N ALA A 453 2.50 -7.31 22.07
CA ALA A 453 3.27 -6.94 20.86
C ALA A 453 4.77 -7.13 21.09
N PHE A 454 5.31 -6.67 22.23
CA PHE A 454 6.71 -6.89 22.59
C PHE A 454 7.03 -8.39 22.75
N ALA A 455 6.17 -9.15 23.41
CA ALA A 455 6.34 -10.60 23.55
C ALA A 455 6.41 -11.31 22.19
N ARG A 456 5.50 -10.95 21.27
CA ARG A 456 5.49 -11.46 19.89
C ARG A 456 6.78 -11.13 19.14
N ILE A 457 7.27 -9.88 19.24
CA ILE A 457 8.52 -9.47 18.60
C ILE A 457 9.72 -10.21 19.20
N CYS A 458 9.78 -10.38 20.52
CA CYS A 458 10.81 -11.18 21.17
C CYS A 458 10.79 -12.63 20.69
N ALA A 459 9.61 -13.25 20.60
CA ALA A 459 9.47 -14.60 20.06
C ALA A 459 9.95 -14.70 18.60
N LEU A 460 9.54 -13.77 17.74
CA LEU A 460 9.95 -13.73 16.33
C LEU A 460 11.46 -13.53 16.13
N ARG A 461 12.11 -12.86 17.09
CA ARG A 461 13.56 -12.57 17.05
C ARG A 461 14.40 -13.52 17.87
N ASN A 462 13.80 -14.59 18.40
CA ASN A 462 14.46 -15.54 19.32
C ASN A 462 15.12 -14.86 20.52
N ILE A 463 14.53 -13.76 21.03
CA ILE A 463 14.98 -13.09 22.23
C ILE A 463 14.29 -13.76 23.43
N PRO A 464 15.01 -14.33 24.40
CA PRO A 464 14.41 -14.87 25.62
C PRO A 464 13.62 -13.78 26.35
N PHE A 465 12.38 -14.06 26.71
CA PHE A 465 11.53 -13.10 27.43
C PHE A 465 10.61 -13.77 28.45
N ARG A 466 10.13 -12.96 29.38
CA ARG A 466 9.06 -13.31 30.32
C ARG A 466 8.02 -12.18 30.28
N LEU A 467 6.83 -12.51 29.83
CA LEU A 467 5.67 -11.59 29.84
C LEU A 467 4.91 -11.83 31.14
N LEU A 468 4.89 -10.81 32.00
CA LEU A 468 4.39 -10.91 33.37
C LEU A 468 3.06 -10.17 33.54
N SER A 469 2.13 -10.84 34.20
CA SER A 469 0.88 -10.26 34.72
C SER A 469 1.12 -9.57 36.07
N ARG A 470 0.12 -8.78 36.54
CA ARG A 470 0.16 -8.19 37.88
C ARG A 470 0.30 -9.23 38.98
N ALA A 471 -0.35 -10.38 38.84
CA ALA A 471 -0.24 -11.47 39.84
C ALA A 471 1.15 -12.06 39.95
N GLU A 472 1.95 -12.01 38.87
CA GLU A 472 3.32 -12.50 38.86
C GLU A 472 4.32 -11.42 39.31
N MET A 473 4.04 -10.15 39.02
CA MET A 473 4.84 -9.01 39.48
C MET A 473 3.96 -7.76 39.54
N ASP A 474 3.63 -7.32 40.74
CA ASP A 474 2.98 -6.04 40.95
C ASP A 474 4.03 -4.91 40.87
N ILE A 475 3.92 -4.07 39.85
CA ILE A 475 4.92 -3.03 39.56
C ILE A 475 5.01 -1.95 40.64
N ALA A 476 3.95 -1.73 41.41
CA ALA A 476 3.91 -0.74 42.48
C ALA A 476 4.27 -1.34 43.87
N ASP A 477 4.58 -2.63 43.93
CA ASP A 477 5.09 -3.28 45.13
C ASP A 477 6.59 -3.56 45.01
N GLN A 478 7.38 -2.82 45.76
CA GLN A 478 8.84 -2.89 45.74
C GLN A 478 9.34 -4.32 46.08
N ALA A 479 8.71 -5.03 47.01
CA ALA A 479 9.12 -6.38 47.38
C ALA A 479 8.85 -7.36 46.22
N SER A 480 7.69 -7.27 45.59
CA SER A 480 7.32 -8.05 44.40
C SER A 480 8.29 -7.82 43.24
N VAL A 481 8.60 -6.56 42.94
CA VAL A 481 9.53 -6.18 41.88
C VAL A 481 10.93 -6.72 42.17
N MET A 482 11.46 -6.48 43.39
CA MET A 482 12.80 -6.93 43.76
C MET A 482 12.92 -8.45 43.70
N ALA A 483 11.98 -9.19 44.27
CA ALA A 483 11.98 -10.66 44.27
C ALA A 483 11.98 -11.21 42.83
N THR A 484 11.14 -10.66 41.96
CA THR A 484 11.04 -11.09 40.56
C THR A 484 12.30 -10.76 39.76
N LEU A 485 12.86 -9.55 39.87
CA LEU A 485 14.10 -9.19 39.18
C LEU A 485 15.30 -9.99 39.64
N GLN A 486 15.41 -10.31 40.95
CA GLN A 486 16.46 -11.15 41.48
C GLN A 486 16.35 -12.63 41.02
N ALA A 487 15.11 -13.14 40.92
CA ALA A 487 14.86 -14.51 40.47
C ALA A 487 15.14 -14.66 38.97
N LEU A 488 14.66 -13.75 38.15
CA LEU A 488 14.75 -13.83 36.67
C LEU A 488 16.09 -13.29 36.14
N LYS A 489 16.74 -12.39 36.88
CA LYS A 489 17.99 -11.72 36.48
C LYS A 489 17.92 -11.21 35.03
N PRO A 490 16.92 -10.40 34.64
CA PRO A 490 16.75 -9.99 33.27
C PRO A 490 17.93 -9.13 32.79
N TRP A 491 18.13 -9.09 31.47
CA TRP A 491 19.07 -8.16 30.90
C TRP A 491 18.44 -6.77 30.61
N ALA A 492 17.10 -6.73 30.50
CA ALA A 492 16.31 -5.50 30.37
C ALA A 492 14.89 -5.69 30.89
N VAL A 493 14.26 -4.60 31.29
CA VAL A 493 12.85 -4.54 31.66
C VAL A 493 12.13 -3.57 30.74
N VAL A 494 10.99 -4.02 30.17
CA VAL A 494 10.08 -3.22 29.35
C VAL A 494 8.76 -3.11 30.10
N ASN A 495 8.48 -1.93 30.64
CA ASN A 495 7.22 -1.68 31.33
C ASN A 495 6.16 -1.21 30.34
N THR A 496 5.15 -2.04 30.14
CA THR A 496 3.94 -1.69 29.38
C THR A 496 2.67 -1.77 30.25
N ALA A 497 2.83 -1.98 31.56
CA ALA A 497 1.74 -1.91 32.50
C ALA A 497 1.43 -0.43 32.81
N GLY A 498 0.16 -0.13 32.94
CA GLY A 498 -0.33 1.18 33.28
C GLY A 498 -1.87 1.20 33.31
N TYR A 499 -2.43 2.25 33.85
CA TYR A 499 -3.86 2.52 33.84
C TYR A 499 -4.19 3.34 32.58
N VAL A 500 -5.05 2.80 31.71
CA VAL A 500 -5.29 3.38 30.37
C VAL A 500 -6.75 3.81 30.13
N ASN A 501 -7.63 3.63 31.12
CA ASN A 501 -9.01 4.08 31.00
C ASN A 501 -9.10 5.56 31.40
N VAL A 502 -9.07 6.46 30.41
CA VAL A 502 -8.98 7.92 30.64
C VAL A 502 -10.17 8.44 31.42
N ASP A 503 -11.40 8.09 31.02
CA ASP A 503 -12.61 8.59 31.66
C ASP A 503 -12.73 8.09 33.12
N GLN A 504 -12.37 6.84 33.36
CA GLN A 504 -12.40 6.26 34.68
C GLN A 504 -11.27 6.76 35.60
N ALA A 505 -10.15 7.22 35.01
CA ALA A 505 -9.02 7.77 35.75
C ALA A 505 -9.42 9.02 36.58
N GLU A 506 -10.40 9.80 36.12
CA GLU A 506 -10.94 10.95 36.84
C GLU A 506 -11.67 10.53 38.11
N ILE A 507 -12.16 9.30 38.20
CA ILE A 507 -12.87 8.72 39.34
C ILE A 507 -11.91 7.92 40.20
N GLU A 508 -11.03 7.11 39.59
CA GLU A 508 -10.11 6.18 40.26
C GLU A 508 -8.68 6.78 40.32
N ASN A 509 -8.58 8.04 40.75
CA ASN A 509 -7.32 8.79 40.77
C ASN A 509 -6.18 8.07 41.51
N GLU A 510 -6.48 7.47 42.67
CA GLU A 510 -5.47 6.77 43.47
C GLU A 510 -4.93 5.54 42.72
N LEU A 511 -5.79 4.78 42.05
CA LEU A 511 -5.40 3.64 41.25
C LEU A 511 -4.60 4.07 40.02
N CYS A 512 -5.04 5.11 39.33
CA CYS A 512 -4.34 5.69 38.19
C CYS A 512 -2.94 6.16 38.60
N PHE A 513 -2.81 6.90 39.69
CA PHE A 513 -1.53 7.36 40.22
C PHE A 513 -0.62 6.20 40.62
N ARG A 514 -1.18 5.17 41.27
CA ARG A 514 -0.43 3.97 41.67
C ARG A 514 0.20 3.27 40.44
N GLU A 515 -0.59 3.05 39.39
CA GLU A 515 -0.14 2.30 38.22
C GLU A 515 0.75 3.13 37.27
N ASN A 516 0.45 4.43 37.10
CA ASN A 516 1.13 5.28 36.10
C ASN A 516 2.30 6.09 36.67
N VAL A 517 2.35 6.27 38.00
CA VAL A 517 3.41 7.02 38.65
C VAL A 517 4.24 6.14 39.57
N LEU A 518 3.62 5.58 40.63
CA LEU A 518 4.33 4.80 41.62
C LEU A 518 4.98 3.54 41.03
N GLY A 519 4.24 2.79 40.19
CA GLY A 519 4.75 1.59 39.55
C GLY A 519 6.00 1.81 38.71
N PRO A 520 5.99 2.74 37.73
CA PRO A 520 7.19 3.10 36.97
C PRO A 520 8.36 3.60 37.83
N VAL A 521 8.09 4.37 38.91
CA VAL A 521 9.14 4.83 39.82
C VAL A 521 9.80 3.67 40.53
N VAL A 522 9.02 2.74 41.12
CA VAL A 522 9.54 1.56 41.79
C VAL A 522 10.38 0.71 40.83
N LEU A 523 9.88 0.46 39.61
CA LEU A 523 10.63 -0.27 38.60
C LEU A 523 11.93 0.43 38.23
N ALA A 524 11.91 1.74 38.03
CA ALA A 524 13.10 2.52 37.65
C ALA A 524 14.18 2.45 38.77
N GLU A 525 13.79 2.63 40.03
CA GLU A 525 14.71 2.55 41.17
C GLU A 525 15.34 1.18 41.31
N GLN A 526 14.52 0.10 41.21
CA GLN A 526 15.05 -1.27 41.33
C GLN A 526 15.92 -1.65 40.13
N CYS A 527 15.55 -1.25 38.91
CA CYS A 527 16.36 -1.46 37.74
C CYS A 527 17.69 -0.71 37.81
N ALA A 528 17.67 0.54 38.28
CA ALA A 528 18.89 1.35 38.47
C ALA A 528 19.83 0.71 39.52
N ALA A 529 19.30 0.28 40.66
CA ALA A 529 20.06 -0.41 41.71
C ALA A 529 20.72 -1.70 41.21
N LEU A 530 20.03 -2.44 40.35
CA LEU A 530 20.52 -3.69 39.77
C LEU A 530 21.29 -3.48 38.44
N LYS A 531 21.43 -2.26 37.97
CA LYS A 531 22.04 -1.90 36.67
C LYS A 531 21.39 -2.63 35.48
N ILE A 532 20.06 -2.72 35.50
CA ILE A 532 19.26 -3.31 34.43
C ILE A 532 18.72 -2.20 33.56
N PRO A 533 18.92 -2.23 32.22
CA PRO A 533 18.26 -1.30 31.30
C PRO A 533 16.74 -1.32 31.46
N PHE A 534 16.13 -0.14 31.54
CA PHE A 534 14.72 0.03 31.77
C PHE A 534 14.09 0.90 30.68
N LEU A 535 12.99 0.42 30.12
CA LEU A 535 12.14 1.15 29.18
C LEU A 535 10.74 1.24 29.76
N THR A 536 10.19 2.44 29.79
CA THR A 536 8.77 2.67 30.12
C THR A 536 8.17 3.63 29.11
N PHE A 537 6.84 3.67 29.05
CA PHE A 537 6.07 4.50 28.15
C PHE A 537 5.37 5.59 28.97
N SER A 538 5.35 6.79 28.41
CA SER A 538 4.57 7.90 28.91
C SER A 538 3.40 8.18 27.93
N SER A 539 2.49 9.04 28.33
CA SER A 539 1.33 9.49 27.54
C SER A 539 1.44 10.99 27.31
N ASP A 540 0.86 11.48 26.22
CA ASP A 540 0.64 12.89 25.94
C ASP A 540 -0.30 13.55 26.98
N LEU A 541 -1.14 12.74 27.66
CA LEU A 541 -2.04 13.19 28.74
C LEU A 541 -1.32 13.66 30.02
N VAL A 542 0.02 13.58 30.09
CA VAL A 542 0.79 14.19 31.17
C VAL A 542 1.00 15.70 30.98
N PHE A 543 0.65 16.24 29.82
CA PHE A 543 0.71 17.66 29.52
C PHE A 543 -0.69 18.27 29.68
N ASP A 544 -0.78 19.39 30.34
CA ASP A 544 -2.04 20.12 30.58
C ASP A 544 -2.49 20.98 29.39
N GLY A 545 -1.74 20.98 28.30
CA GLY A 545 -2.05 21.77 27.11
C GLY A 545 -1.76 23.27 27.24
N SER A 546 -1.12 23.71 28.31
CA SER A 546 -0.86 25.14 28.60
C SER A 546 0.42 25.67 27.94
N GLN A 547 1.19 24.85 27.22
CA GLN A 547 2.43 25.22 26.52
C GLN A 547 2.42 24.86 25.06
#